data_dce8c071a706a7d1d2ca5dd08d854552
#
_entry.id   dce8c071a706a7d1d2ca5dd08d854552
#
_cell.length_a   1.000
_cell.length_b   1.000
_cell.length_c   1.000
_cell.angle_alpha   90.00
_cell.angle_beta   90.00
_cell.angle_gamma   90.00
#
_symmetry.space_group_name_H-M   'P 1'
#
loop_
_entity.id
_entity.type
_entity.pdbx_description
1 polymer ?
#
loop_
_entity_poly.entity_id
_entity_poly.type
_entity_poly.pdbx_seq_one_letter_code
_entity_poly.pdbx_strand_id
1 'polypeptide(L)'
;RFHRTMKQELLNHTTIANIEDAKNKLDNWREKYNNIRPHEALGRKRPGDVYEPSQRQYKEKIEKYEYGGEHHVIKVNSWGYARFDKWQVYLSETMRDQYIEFRPTSSGESFIACYRNFKIAEFDTEDGQLIHRSIARL
;
A
#
# COMPACT_ATOMS: atom_id res chain seq x y z
N ARG A 1 2.97 -15.18 -10.23
CA ARG A 1 3.60 -15.91 -11.36
C ARG A 1 5.11 -15.74 -11.40
N PHE A 2 5.66 -14.52 -11.35
CA PHE A 2 7.09 -14.25 -11.43
C PHE A 2 7.95 -15.12 -10.50
N HIS A 3 7.70 -15.10 -9.18
CA HIS A 3 8.46 -15.89 -8.21
C HIS A 3 8.38 -17.41 -8.47
N ARG A 4 7.20 -17.90 -8.89
CA ARG A 4 7.06 -19.31 -9.25
C ARG A 4 7.95 -19.69 -10.45
N THR A 5 7.96 -18.86 -11.47
CA THR A 5 8.80 -19.06 -12.66
C THR A 5 10.28 -19.02 -12.32
N MET A 6 10.71 -18.00 -11.55
CA MET A 6 12.09 -17.89 -11.07
C MET A 6 12.52 -19.12 -10.26
N LYS A 7 11.65 -19.60 -9.36
CA LYS A 7 11.92 -20.81 -8.57
C LYS A 7 12.08 -22.03 -9.46
N GLN A 8 11.18 -22.22 -10.42
CA GLN A 8 11.18 -23.37 -11.32
C GLN A 8 12.34 -23.37 -12.31
N GLU A 9 12.70 -22.21 -12.84
CA GLU A 9 13.70 -22.10 -13.92
C GLU A 9 15.13 -21.88 -13.41
N LEU A 10 15.28 -21.31 -12.22
CA LEU A 10 16.61 -20.99 -11.66
C LEU A 10 16.87 -21.73 -10.35
N LEU A 11 16.08 -21.43 -9.30
CA LEU A 11 16.44 -21.83 -7.95
C LEU A 11 16.42 -23.35 -7.73
N ASN A 12 15.50 -24.07 -8.38
CA ASN A 12 15.41 -25.53 -8.26
C ASN A 12 16.54 -26.28 -8.97
N HIS A 13 17.28 -25.60 -9.87
CA HIS A 13 18.29 -26.22 -10.71
C HIS A 13 19.69 -25.67 -10.47
N THR A 14 19.84 -24.78 -9.48
CA THR A 14 21.09 -24.06 -9.27
C THR A 14 21.46 -24.05 -7.80
N THR A 15 22.69 -24.45 -7.49
CA THR A 15 23.27 -24.27 -6.15
C THR A 15 23.86 -22.87 -6.07
N ILE A 16 23.57 -22.14 -5.02
CA ILE A 16 24.07 -20.80 -4.74
C ILE A 16 25.20 -20.90 -3.73
N ALA A 17 26.39 -20.50 -4.09
CA ALA A 17 27.56 -20.58 -3.24
C ALA A 17 27.68 -19.39 -2.26
N ASN A 18 27.36 -18.20 -2.74
CA ASN A 18 27.44 -16.97 -1.94
C ASN A 18 26.55 -15.87 -2.58
N ILE A 19 26.52 -14.69 -1.96
CA ILE A 19 25.70 -13.56 -2.40
C ILE A 19 26.09 -13.06 -3.81
N GLU A 20 27.37 -13.06 -4.15
CA GLU A 20 27.84 -12.60 -5.47
C GLU A 20 27.42 -13.58 -6.56
N ASP A 21 27.56 -14.87 -6.31
CA ASP A 21 27.09 -15.93 -7.21
C ASP A 21 25.57 -15.87 -7.38
N ALA A 22 24.83 -15.65 -6.29
CA ALA A 22 23.39 -15.43 -6.35
C ALA A 22 23.00 -14.25 -7.25
N LYS A 23 23.68 -13.12 -7.07
CA LYS A 23 23.44 -11.92 -7.87
C LYS A 23 23.69 -12.18 -9.35
N ASN A 24 24.83 -12.75 -9.70
CA ASN A 24 25.18 -13.04 -11.07
C ASN A 24 24.17 -13.99 -11.76
N LYS A 25 23.74 -15.05 -11.06
CA LYS A 25 22.75 -16.00 -11.58
C LYS A 25 21.38 -15.37 -11.73
N LEU A 26 20.95 -14.56 -10.77
CA LEU A 26 19.69 -13.84 -10.82
C LEU A 26 19.68 -12.76 -11.91
N ASP A 27 20.76 -12.03 -12.09
CA ASP A 27 20.88 -11.01 -13.14
C ASP A 27 20.85 -11.65 -14.54
N ASN A 28 21.55 -12.76 -14.75
CA ASN A 28 21.49 -13.52 -16.00
C ASN A 28 20.09 -14.08 -16.29
N TRP A 29 19.42 -14.59 -15.26
CA TRP A 29 18.05 -15.08 -15.42
C TRP A 29 17.07 -13.92 -15.72
N ARG A 30 17.21 -12.78 -15.03
CA ARG A 30 16.42 -11.58 -15.26
C ARG A 30 16.58 -11.05 -16.69
N GLU A 31 17.80 -11.06 -17.21
CA GLU A 31 18.07 -10.67 -18.59
C GLU A 31 17.32 -11.57 -19.58
N LYS A 32 17.38 -12.87 -19.40
CA LYS A 32 16.64 -13.83 -20.22
C LYS A 32 15.12 -13.64 -20.11
N TYR A 33 14.61 -13.45 -18.89
CA TYR A 33 13.19 -13.26 -18.61
C TYR A 33 12.63 -11.99 -19.27
N ASN A 34 13.37 -10.89 -19.20
CA ASN A 34 12.90 -9.60 -19.68
C ASN A 34 13.15 -9.37 -21.18
N ASN A 35 14.28 -9.84 -21.71
CA ASN A 35 14.74 -9.42 -23.03
C ASN A 35 14.77 -10.55 -24.06
N ILE A 36 14.61 -11.81 -23.64
CA ILE A 36 14.64 -12.95 -24.58
C ILE A 36 13.31 -13.66 -24.63
N ARG A 37 12.66 -13.88 -23.48
CA ARG A 37 11.46 -14.71 -23.38
C ARG A 37 10.19 -13.94 -23.78
N PRO A 38 9.43 -14.43 -24.78
CA PRO A 38 8.10 -13.91 -25.07
C PRO A 38 7.07 -14.28 -23.99
N HIS A 39 6.18 -13.39 -23.66
CA HIS A 39 5.12 -13.62 -22.67
C HIS A 39 3.73 -13.59 -23.32
N GLU A 40 2.94 -14.64 -23.13
CA GLU A 40 1.58 -14.73 -23.68
C GLU A 40 0.69 -13.57 -23.22
N ALA A 41 0.75 -13.21 -21.94
CA ALA A 41 -0.01 -12.09 -21.37
C ALA A 41 0.34 -10.72 -21.97
N LEU A 42 1.47 -10.62 -22.68
CA LEU A 42 1.92 -9.42 -23.39
C LEU A 42 1.75 -9.56 -24.91
N GLY A 43 0.90 -10.46 -25.37
CA GLY A 43 0.73 -10.73 -26.81
C GLY A 43 2.02 -11.25 -27.45
N ARG A 44 2.76 -12.11 -26.74
CA ARG A 44 4.07 -12.66 -27.12
C ARG A 44 5.20 -11.64 -27.25
N LYS A 45 5.02 -10.42 -26.76
CA LYS A 45 6.12 -9.46 -26.60
C LYS A 45 6.95 -9.82 -25.37
N ARG A 46 8.20 -9.36 -25.38
CA ARG A 46 9.08 -9.47 -24.21
C ARG A 46 8.75 -8.35 -23.22
N PRO A 47 8.91 -8.54 -21.90
CA PRO A 47 8.71 -7.47 -20.93
C PRO A 47 9.52 -6.20 -21.24
N GLY A 48 10.77 -6.36 -21.68
CA GLY A 48 11.63 -5.24 -22.09
C GLY A 48 11.10 -4.42 -23.27
N ASP A 49 10.32 -5.03 -24.18
CA ASP A 49 9.73 -4.32 -25.33
C ASP A 49 8.55 -3.42 -24.93
N VAL A 50 7.94 -3.67 -23.78
CA VAL A 50 6.76 -2.94 -23.29
C VAL A 50 7.05 -2.12 -22.03
N TYR A 51 8.26 -2.23 -21.49
CA TYR A 51 8.67 -1.48 -20.31
C TYR A 51 9.01 -0.03 -20.67
N GLU A 52 8.36 0.90 -20.04
CA GLU A 52 8.68 2.31 -20.10
C GLU A 52 9.18 2.77 -18.72
N PRO A 53 10.36 3.45 -18.66
CA PRO A 53 10.83 4.01 -17.41
C PRO A 53 9.83 4.98 -16.82
N SER A 54 9.59 4.88 -15.51
CA SER A 54 8.70 5.80 -14.83
C SER A 54 9.23 7.22 -14.89
N GLN A 55 8.40 8.18 -15.30
CA GLN A 55 8.70 9.61 -15.20
C GLN A 55 8.63 10.13 -13.76
N ARG A 56 8.13 9.30 -12.84
CA ARG A 56 7.99 9.65 -11.44
C ARG A 56 9.34 9.56 -10.74
N GLN A 57 9.82 10.68 -10.21
CA GLN A 57 11.04 10.70 -9.40
C GLN A 57 10.85 9.95 -8.08
N TYR A 58 11.84 9.17 -7.69
CA TYR A 58 11.87 8.55 -6.37
C TYR A 58 12.12 9.63 -5.31
N LYS A 59 11.21 9.73 -4.33
CA LYS A 59 11.38 10.61 -3.17
C LYS A 59 11.94 9.80 -2.01
N GLU A 60 13.17 10.08 -1.58
CA GLU A 60 13.81 9.42 -0.43
C GLU A 60 13.07 9.65 0.88
N LYS A 61 12.47 10.83 1.03
CA LYS A 61 11.63 11.16 2.19
C LYS A 61 10.19 11.40 1.73
N ILE A 62 9.29 10.67 2.34
CA ILE A 62 7.86 10.97 2.23
C ILE A 62 7.59 12.17 3.15
N GLU A 63 7.21 13.29 2.56
CA GLU A 63 6.77 14.47 3.31
C GLU A 63 5.60 14.08 4.22
N LYS A 64 5.63 14.59 5.47
CA LYS A 64 4.49 14.43 6.36
C LYS A 64 3.29 15.09 5.72
N TYR A 65 2.17 14.36 5.73
CA TYR A 65 0.91 14.95 5.27
C TYR A 65 0.42 15.92 6.35
N GLU A 66 0.19 17.17 5.95
CA GLU A 66 -0.39 18.18 6.80
C GLU A 66 -1.90 18.19 6.62
N TYR A 67 -2.62 17.97 7.69
CA TYR A 67 -4.07 18.12 7.76
C TYR A 67 -4.43 19.58 7.97
N GLY A 68 -5.51 20.06 7.40
CA GLY A 68 -5.88 21.47 7.35
C GLY A 68 -6.20 22.18 8.68
N GLY A 69 -6.02 21.51 9.81
CA GLY A 69 -6.11 22.11 11.16
C GLY A 69 -7.53 22.40 11.68
N GLU A 70 -8.55 22.26 10.86
CA GLU A 70 -9.95 22.54 11.24
C GLU A 70 -10.63 21.35 11.96
N HIS A 71 -10.04 20.16 11.88
CA HIS A 71 -10.63 18.93 12.38
C HIS A 71 -9.66 18.18 13.31
N HIS A 72 -10.22 17.21 14.05
CA HIS A 72 -9.45 16.44 15.01
C HIS A 72 -8.52 15.43 14.32
N VAL A 73 -7.20 15.65 14.46
CA VAL A 73 -6.18 14.74 13.94
C VAL A 73 -5.61 13.90 15.08
N ILE A 74 -5.77 12.59 14.98
CA ILE A 74 -5.45 11.65 16.06
C ILE A 74 -4.53 10.55 15.54
N LYS A 75 -3.54 10.20 16.37
CA LYS A 75 -2.64 9.10 16.08
C LYS A 75 -3.30 7.75 16.42
N VAL A 76 -3.29 6.83 15.48
CA VAL A 76 -3.74 5.45 15.69
C VAL A 76 -2.73 4.71 16.56
N ASN A 77 -3.22 4.01 17.57
CA ASN A 77 -2.38 3.24 18.49
C ASN A 77 -1.85 1.94 17.87
N SER A 78 -1.02 1.22 18.63
CA SER A 78 -0.41 -0.06 18.18
C SER A 78 -1.41 -1.18 17.85
N TRP A 79 -2.64 -1.07 18.33
CA TRP A 79 -3.72 -2.04 18.13
C TRP A 79 -4.70 -1.65 17.01
N GLY A 80 -4.42 -0.56 16.28
CA GLY A 80 -5.28 -0.10 15.19
C GLY A 80 -6.48 0.74 15.63
N TYR A 81 -6.49 1.24 16.86
CA TYR A 81 -7.56 2.09 17.40
C TYR A 81 -7.16 3.56 17.42
N ALA A 82 -8.14 4.41 17.20
CA ALA A 82 -8.06 5.85 17.45
C ALA A 82 -9.15 6.26 18.44
N ARG A 83 -8.85 7.23 19.33
CA ARG A 83 -9.82 7.77 20.26
C ARG A 83 -10.31 9.12 19.76
N PHE A 84 -11.58 9.16 19.38
CA PHE A 84 -12.26 10.36 18.94
C PHE A 84 -13.44 10.66 19.87
N ASP A 85 -13.45 11.86 20.45
CA ASP A 85 -14.40 12.25 21.49
C ASP A 85 -14.43 11.23 22.64
N LYS A 86 -15.59 10.72 22.98
CA LYS A 86 -15.79 9.65 23.98
C LYS A 86 -15.58 8.23 23.44
N TRP A 87 -15.41 8.07 22.12
CA TRP A 87 -15.35 6.78 21.44
C TRP A 87 -13.93 6.30 21.17
N GLN A 88 -13.73 5.00 21.29
CA GLN A 88 -12.54 4.32 20.81
C GLN A 88 -12.93 3.47 19.60
N VAL A 89 -12.58 3.96 18.41
CA VAL A 89 -12.97 3.31 17.15
C VAL A 89 -11.82 2.49 16.58
N TYR A 90 -12.14 1.30 16.10
CA TYR A 90 -11.19 0.44 15.44
C TYR A 90 -11.10 0.78 13.95
N LEU A 91 -9.93 1.10 13.49
CA LEU A 91 -9.65 1.38 12.08
C LEU A 91 -9.03 0.17 11.39
N SER A 92 -7.78 -0.12 11.71
CA SER A 92 -7.03 -1.27 11.22
C SER A 92 -5.64 -1.31 11.88
N GLU A 93 -5.09 -2.49 12.09
CA GLU A 93 -3.70 -2.64 12.54
C GLU A 93 -2.69 -2.08 11.53
N THR A 94 -3.02 -2.08 10.24
CA THR A 94 -2.18 -1.48 9.20
C THR A 94 -2.06 0.03 9.30
N MET A 95 -2.99 0.68 10.02
CA MET A 95 -2.98 2.12 10.30
C MET A 95 -2.17 2.49 11.55
N ARG A 96 -1.52 1.54 12.20
CA ARG A 96 -0.63 1.78 13.34
C ARG A 96 0.30 2.97 13.10
N ASP A 97 0.39 3.83 14.09
CA ASP A 97 1.24 5.02 14.09
C ASP A 97 0.90 6.07 13.01
N GLN A 98 -0.14 5.86 12.20
CA GLN A 98 -0.61 6.86 11.25
C GLN A 98 -1.50 7.90 11.95
N TYR A 99 -1.53 9.09 11.38
CA TYR A 99 -2.44 10.15 11.79
C TYR A 99 -3.68 10.10 10.93
N ILE A 100 -4.85 10.15 11.58
CA ILE A 100 -6.18 10.11 10.97
C ILE A 100 -6.92 11.36 11.39
N GLU A 101 -7.57 12.01 10.45
CA GLU A 101 -8.44 13.13 10.68
C GLU A 101 -9.89 12.64 10.81
N PHE A 102 -10.60 13.11 11.83
CA PHE A 102 -12.02 12.85 12.00
C PHE A 102 -12.82 14.10 11.65
N ARG A 103 -13.78 13.95 10.74
CA ARG A 103 -14.67 15.01 10.29
C ARG A 103 -16.10 14.66 10.59
N PRO A 104 -16.90 15.53 11.22
CA PRO A 104 -18.34 15.32 11.33
C PRO A 104 -18.96 15.38 9.93
N THR A 105 -20.01 14.60 9.71
CA THR A 105 -20.82 14.75 8.51
C THR A 105 -21.74 15.97 8.65
N SER A 106 -22.26 16.45 7.53
CA SER A 106 -23.18 17.60 7.51
C SER A 106 -24.49 17.35 8.27
N SER A 107 -24.92 16.11 8.41
CA SER A 107 -26.09 15.75 9.23
C SER A 107 -25.79 15.77 10.74
N GLY A 108 -24.52 15.66 11.14
CA GLY A 108 -24.13 15.51 12.54
C GLY A 108 -24.39 14.12 13.16
N GLU A 109 -25.02 13.22 12.42
CA GLU A 109 -25.37 11.86 12.89
C GLU A 109 -24.20 10.89 12.81
N SER A 110 -23.18 11.22 12.01
CA SER A 110 -21.99 10.38 11.86
C SER A 110 -20.72 11.22 11.76
N PHE A 111 -19.58 10.57 11.88
CA PHE A 111 -18.29 11.15 11.60
C PHE A 111 -17.47 10.22 10.69
N ILE A 112 -16.69 10.81 9.83
CA ILE A 112 -15.82 10.08 8.89
C ILE A 112 -14.37 10.11 9.36
N ALA A 113 -13.70 8.97 9.25
CA ALA A 113 -12.28 8.85 9.45
C ALA A 113 -11.56 8.98 8.09
N CYS A 114 -10.61 9.92 8.02
CA CYS A 114 -9.90 10.26 6.80
C CYS A 114 -8.40 10.02 6.96
N TYR A 115 -7.83 9.24 6.07
CA TYR A 115 -6.39 9.14 5.93
C TYR A 115 -5.93 9.95 4.72
N ARG A 116 -5.27 11.05 4.97
CA ARG A 116 -4.92 12.04 3.94
C ARG A 116 -6.19 12.47 3.18
N ASN A 117 -6.21 12.28 1.86
CA ASN A 117 -7.34 12.62 0.98
C ASN A 117 -8.32 11.47 0.77
N PHE A 118 -8.33 10.47 1.66
CA PHE A 118 -9.22 9.32 1.50
C PHE A 118 -10.10 9.14 2.74
N LYS A 119 -11.41 9.07 2.53
CA LYS A 119 -12.33 8.50 3.51
C LYS A 119 -12.04 7.01 3.62
N ILE A 120 -11.86 6.52 4.85
CA ILE A 120 -11.57 5.11 5.11
C ILE A 120 -12.65 4.40 5.91
N ALA A 121 -13.40 5.12 6.71
CA ALA A 121 -14.51 4.59 7.49
C ALA A 121 -15.48 5.69 7.88
N GLU A 122 -16.70 5.30 8.28
CA GLU A 122 -17.74 6.14 8.84
C GLU A 122 -18.30 5.48 10.10
N PHE A 123 -18.51 6.27 11.14
CA PHE A 123 -18.94 5.84 12.45
C PHE A 123 -20.12 6.67 12.93
N ASP A 124 -21.02 6.04 13.67
CA ASP A 124 -22.14 6.68 14.29
C ASP A 124 -21.71 7.58 15.46
N THR A 125 -22.37 8.73 15.64
CA THR A 125 -22.07 9.68 16.73
C THR A 125 -22.70 9.29 18.05
N GLU A 126 -23.72 8.44 18.08
CA GLU A 126 -24.38 8.04 19.32
C GLU A 126 -23.61 6.95 20.07
N ASP A 127 -23.20 5.91 19.36
CA ASP A 127 -22.57 4.73 19.94
C ASP A 127 -21.13 4.45 19.45
N GLY A 128 -20.63 5.21 18.47
CA GLY A 128 -19.30 5.05 17.88
C GLY A 128 -19.14 3.78 17.04
N GLN A 129 -20.24 3.12 16.68
CA GLN A 129 -20.18 1.91 15.87
C GLN A 129 -19.86 2.22 14.42
N LEU A 130 -19.20 1.25 13.78
CA LEU A 130 -18.87 1.33 12.38
C LEU A 130 -20.13 1.21 11.52
N ILE A 131 -20.49 2.29 10.81
CA ILE A 131 -21.58 2.29 9.84
C ILE A 131 -21.08 1.71 8.52
N HIS A 132 -19.97 2.23 8.03
CA HIS A 132 -19.49 1.88 6.70
C HIS A 132 -17.96 1.93 6.62
N ARG A 133 -17.39 0.98 5.89
CA ARG A 133 -15.96 0.97 5.57
C ARG A 133 -15.78 0.97 4.07
N SER A 134 -15.23 2.04 3.55
CA SER A 134 -14.90 2.15 2.11
C SER A 134 -13.72 3.10 1.94
N ILE A 135 -12.91 2.83 0.94
CA ILE A 135 -11.84 3.74 0.56
C ILE A 135 -12.36 4.57 -0.62
N ALA A 136 -12.66 5.83 -0.36
CA ALA A 136 -13.07 6.79 -1.37
C ALA A 136 -12.18 8.04 -1.30
N ARG A 137 -11.81 8.59 -2.44
CA ARG A 137 -11.08 9.85 -2.50
C ARG A 137 -12.05 11.00 -2.20
N LEU A 138 -11.65 11.91 -1.34
CA LEU A 138 -12.40 13.13 -0.98
C LEU A 138 -12.15 14.24 -2.01
#